data_c238dc8bf4de5a78e7dd93c3239151da
#
_entry.id   c238dc8bf4de5a78e7dd93c3239151da
#
_cell.length_a   1.000
_cell.length_b   1.000
_cell.length_c   1.000
_cell.angle_alpha   90.00
_cell.angle_beta   90.00
_cell.angle_gamma   90.00
#
_symmetry.space_group_name_H-M   'P 1'
#
loop_
_entity.id
_entity.type
_entity.pdbx_description
1 polymer ?
#
loop_
_entity_poly.entity_id
_entity_poly.type
_entity_poly.pdbx_seq_one_letter_code
_entity_poly.pdbx_strand_id
1 'polypeptide(L)'
;MARRISRLLYPRLTVLITTCDAQGRPDVAAFSFFMPVSFEPKYVAFAVAPTRHTFSNLREVREFVVNVPTADMLKEVWVCGTVSGRDADKFKLTGLTPIPSKVVKPPRIKECPVQLECKVERMEEFGDHYLVVGRVVAEHVEVEDYEPLLHYSGKIFYKVGEQLRAEE
;
A
#
# COMPACT_ATOMS: atom_id res chain seq x y z
N MET A 1 3.62 -5.19 29.61
CA MET A 1 3.25 -4.39 28.42
C MET A 1 2.91 -5.38 27.28
N ALA A 2 1.69 -5.34 26.73
CA ALA A 2 1.29 -6.27 25.68
C ALA A 2 2.16 -6.08 24.41
N ARG A 3 2.61 -7.19 23.83
CA ARG A 3 3.39 -7.15 22.58
C ARG A 3 2.49 -6.74 21.42
N ARG A 4 2.93 -5.79 20.61
CA ARG A 4 2.19 -5.43 19.39
C ARG A 4 2.17 -6.61 18.43
N ILE A 5 0.99 -6.96 17.88
CA ILE A 5 0.83 -8.06 16.93
C ILE A 5 1.76 -7.93 15.72
N SER A 6 2.04 -6.69 15.29
CA SER A 6 2.98 -6.40 14.20
C SER A 6 4.43 -6.85 14.45
N ARG A 7 4.81 -7.09 15.72
CA ARG A 7 6.12 -7.65 16.10
C ARG A 7 6.13 -9.17 16.18
N LEU A 8 4.97 -9.79 16.15
CA LEU A 8 4.82 -11.25 16.20
C LEU A 8 4.65 -11.84 14.80
N LEU A 9 4.01 -11.09 13.89
CA LEU A 9 3.73 -11.49 12.52
C LEU A 9 4.62 -10.68 11.57
N TYR A 10 5.79 -11.22 11.26
CA TYR A 10 6.79 -10.59 10.38
C TYR A 10 7.61 -11.62 9.60
N PRO A 11 8.31 -11.24 8.53
CA PRO A 11 8.21 -9.96 7.83
C PRO A 11 6.91 -9.85 7.01
N ARG A 12 6.48 -8.63 6.70
CA ARG A 12 5.29 -8.36 5.89
C ARG A 12 5.65 -7.54 4.68
N LEU A 13 5.05 -7.87 3.54
CA LEU A 13 5.18 -7.07 2.33
C LEU A 13 4.77 -5.61 2.64
N THR A 14 5.59 -4.66 2.21
CA THR A 14 5.28 -3.24 2.27
C THR A 14 4.76 -2.78 0.92
N VAL A 15 3.62 -2.07 0.92
CA VAL A 15 3.05 -1.46 -0.27
C VAL A 15 2.81 0.03 -0.06
N LEU A 16 2.81 0.81 -1.14
CA LEU A 16 2.38 2.18 -1.18
C LEU A 16 0.95 2.23 -1.72
N ILE A 17 0.02 2.70 -0.91
CA ILE A 17 -1.37 2.89 -1.32
C ILE A 17 -1.56 4.36 -1.69
N THR A 18 -1.94 4.62 -2.93
CA THR A 18 -2.36 5.95 -3.37
C THR A 18 -3.87 6.06 -3.33
N THR A 19 -4.34 7.20 -2.85
CA THR A 19 -5.75 7.60 -2.77
C THR A 19 -5.89 9.05 -3.24
N CYS A 20 -7.09 9.54 -3.43
CA CYS A 20 -7.36 10.96 -3.64
C CYS A 20 -8.64 11.39 -2.91
N ASP A 21 -8.76 12.69 -2.67
CA ASP A 21 -10.03 13.26 -2.20
C ASP A 21 -11.02 13.52 -3.35
N ALA A 22 -12.19 14.05 -3.02
CA ALA A 22 -13.25 14.36 -4.00
C ALA A 22 -12.80 15.39 -5.08
N GLN A 23 -11.82 16.25 -4.75
CA GLN A 23 -11.22 17.22 -5.67
C GLN A 23 -10.09 16.64 -6.52
N GLY A 24 -9.76 15.35 -6.33
CA GLY A 24 -8.69 14.65 -7.06
C GLY A 24 -7.28 14.93 -6.52
N ARG A 25 -7.12 15.53 -5.33
CA ARG A 25 -5.81 15.75 -4.71
C ARG A 25 -5.26 14.42 -4.21
N PRO A 26 -4.10 13.97 -4.72
CA PRO A 26 -3.57 12.66 -4.38
C PRO A 26 -2.86 12.65 -3.03
N ASP A 27 -2.91 11.50 -2.38
CA ASP A 27 -2.06 11.16 -1.24
C ASP A 27 -1.47 9.76 -1.42
N VAL A 28 -0.33 9.50 -0.79
CA VAL A 28 0.33 8.20 -0.75
C VAL A 28 0.71 7.84 0.67
N ALA A 29 0.45 6.60 1.09
CA ALA A 29 0.82 6.11 2.41
C ALA A 29 1.35 4.68 2.34
N ALA A 30 2.29 4.34 3.25
CA ALA A 30 2.87 3.01 3.32
C ALA A 30 2.05 2.11 4.25
N PHE A 31 1.80 0.88 3.79
CA PHE A 31 1.08 -0.15 4.53
C PHE A 31 1.84 -1.47 4.51
N SER A 32 1.82 -2.17 5.64
CA SER A 32 2.30 -3.55 5.79
C SER A 32 1.25 -4.50 6.37
N PHE A 33 0.06 -4.00 6.72
CA PHE A 33 -1.12 -4.82 6.99
C PHE A 33 -1.87 -5.00 5.67
N PHE A 34 -1.27 -5.75 4.77
CA PHE A 34 -1.71 -5.96 3.39
C PHE A 34 -1.63 -7.42 3.00
N MET A 35 -2.60 -7.92 2.24
CA MET A 35 -2.59 -9.28 1.72
C MET A 35 -3.42 -9.43 0.43
N PRO A 36 -3.08 -10.42 -0.44
CA PRO A 36 -4.01 -10.92 -1.46
C PRO A 36 -5.16 -11.70 -0.79
N VAL A 37 -6.35 -11.67 -1.39
CA VAL A 37 -7.56 -12.31 -0.84
C VAL A 37 -8.13 -13.37 -1.77
N SER A 38 -8.13 -13.12 -3.09
CA SER A 38 -8.75 -14.00 -4.09
C SER A 38 -8.03 -13.92 -5.42
N PHE A 39 -8.02 -15.04 -6.15
CA PHE A 39 -7.44 -15.12 -7.50
C PHE A 39 -8.44 -14.74 -8.59
N GLU A 40 -9.72 -15.14 -8.46
CA GLU A 40 -10.74 -14.88 -9.49
C GLU A 40 -12.12 -14.72 -8.84
N PRO A 41 -12.70 -13.52 -8.87
CA PRO A 41 -12.04 -12.26 -9.25
C PRO A 41 -10.91 -11.90 -8.28
N LYS A 42 -9.93 -11.12 -8.76
CA LYS A 42 -8.79 -10.70 -7.94
C LYS A 42 -9.21 -9.67 -6.89
N TYR A 43 -8.94 -9.98 -5.63
CA TYR A 43 -9.13 -9.08 -4.49
C TYR A 43 -7.85 -8.96 -3.68
N VAL A 44 -7.67 -7.77 -3.12
CA VAL A 44 -6.64 -7.46 -2.11
C VAL A 44 -7.28 -6.84 -0.89
N ALA A 45 -6.63 -6.94 0.26
CA ALA A 45 -7.09 -6.28 1.48
C ALA A 45 -5.94 -5.61 2.23
N PHE A 46 -6.26 -4.52 2.92
CA PHE A 46 -5.36 -3.87 3.87
C PHE A 46 -6.13 -3.28 5.05
N ALA A 47 -5.44 -3.09 6.17
CA ALA A 47 -6.03 -2.47 7.35
C ALA A 47 -5.53 -1.03 7.52
N VAL A 48 -6.46 -0.10 7.76
CA VAL A 48 -6.19 1.33 7.93
C VAL A 48 -6.86 1.85 9.21
N ALA A 49 -6.12 2.59 10.04
CA ALA A 49 -6.71 3.27 11.20
C ALA A 49 -7.58 4.45 10.75
N PRO A 50 -8.75 4.71 11.40
CA PRO A 50 -9.68 5.77 11.01
C PRO A 50 -9.09 7.19 11.13
N THR A 51 -8.00 7.33 11.90
CA THR A 51 -7.26 8.60 12.05
C THR A 51 -6.38 8.95 10.85
N ARG A 52 -6.14 8.02 9.93
CA ARG A 52 -5.26 8.23 8.76
C ARG A 52 -5.97 9.02 7.67
N HIS A 53 -5.20 9.86 6.96
CA HIS A 53 -5.71 10.63 5.82
C HIS A 53 -6.24 9.72 4.70
N THR A 54 -5.55 8.60 4.46
CA THR A 54 -6.00 7.54 3.54
C THR A 54 -7.44 7.09 3.81
N PHE A 55 -7.81 6.91 5.09
CA PHE A 55 -9.19 6.53 5.47
C PHE A 55 -10.20 7.62 5.08
N SER A 56 -9.86 8.90 5.31
CA SER A 56 -10.72 10.02 4.91
C SER A 56 -10.94 10.04 3.40
N ASN A 57 -9.87 9.88 2.61
CA ASN A 57 -9.94 9.83 1.15
C ASN A 57 -10.81 8.65 0.66
N LEU A 58 -10.66 7.45 1.26
CA LEU A 58 -11.45 6.27 0.88
C LEU A 58 -12.94 6.39 1.21
N ARG A 59 -13.32 7.24 2.15
CA ARG A 59 -14.73 7.55 2.40
C ARG A 59 -15.33 8.43 1.32
N GLU A 60 -14.54 9.32 0.73
CA GLU A 60 -14.98 10.23 -0.32
C GLU A 60 -14.89 9.58 -1.71
N VAL A 61 -13.75 8.96 -1.99
CA VAL A 61 -13.46 8.26 -3.25
C VAL A 61 -13.13 6.82 -2.94
N ARG A 62 -14.03 5.92 -3.28
CA ARG A 62 -13.91 4.48 -3.00
C ARG A 62 -13.02 3.77 -4.02
N GLU A 63 -11.84 4.32 -4.22
CA GLU A 63 -10.84 3.83 -5.17
C GLU A 63 -9.43 4.03 -4.59
N PHE A 64 -8.52 3.13 -4.93
CA PHE A 64 -7.11 3.23 -4.56
C PHE A 64 -6.22 2.49 -5.56
N VAL A 65 -4.92 2.76 -5.50
CA VAL A 65 -3.93 1.96 -6.22
C VAL A 65 -2.94 1.36 -5.24
N VAL A 66 -2.69 0.07 -5.38
CA VAL A 66 -1.59 -0.62 -4.71
C VAL A 66 -0.36 -0.46 -5.60
N ASN A 67 0.68 0.18 -5.08
CA ASN A 67 1.97 0.28 -5.76
C ASN A 67 2.99 -0.50 -4.93
N VAL A 68 3.68 -1.44 -5.55
CA VAL A 68 4.68 -2.28 -4.86
C VAL A 68 6.05 -1.65 -5.01
N PRO A 69 6.64 -1.08 -3.94
CA PRO A 69 7.96 -0.47 -4.00
C PRO A 69 9.05 -1.53 -4.00
N THR A 70 10.20 -1.18 -4.55
CA THR A 70 11.43 -1.96 -4.44
C THR A 70 12.22 -1.60 -3.17
N ALA A 71 13.18 -2.44 -2.78
CA ALA A 71 13.91 -2.26 -1.52
C ALA A 71 14.81 -1.00 -1.51
N ASP A 72 15.22 -0.50 -2.66
CA ASP A 72 15.96 0.76 -2.80
C ASP A 72 15.12 2.03 -2.56
N MET A 73 13.78 1.90 -2.57
CA MET A 73 12.83 2.98 -2.25
C MET A 73 12.55 3.12 -0.74
N LEU A 74 13.40 2.57 0.13
CA LEU A 74 13.18 2.56 1.58
C LEU A 74 12.95 3.96 2.18
N LYS A 75 13.68 4.97 1.70
CA LYS A 75 13.56 6.35 2.19
C LYS A 75 12.19 6.94 1.87
N GLU A 76 11.73 6.77 0.65
CA GLU A 76 10.41 7.23 0.17
C GLU A 76 9.29 6.53 0.92
N VAL A 77 9.39 5.21 1.08
CA VAL A 77 8.44 4.39 1.86
C VAL A 77 8.36 4.88 3.31
N TRP A 78 9.50 5.17 3.93
CA TRP A 78 9.53 5.68 5.31
C TRP A 78 8.82 7.02 5.43
N VAL A 79 9.06 7.97 4.54
CA VAL A 79 8.36 9.27 4.51
C VAL A 79 6.85 9.06 4.31
N CYS A 80 6.45 8.23 3.35
CA CYS A 80 5.03 7.94 3.09
C CYS A 80 4.31 7.29 4.27
N GLY A 81 5.03 6.54 5.11
CA GLY A 81 4.48 5.88 6.30
C GLY A 81 4.43 6.74 7.56
N THR A 82 5.22 7.83 7.64
CA THR A 82 5.39 8.62 8.87
C THR A 82 4.86 10.05 8.77
N VAL A 83 4.76 10.61 7.57
CA VAL A 83 4.21 11.95 7.33
C VAL A 83 2.72 11.84 6.98
N SER A 84 1.89 12.73 7.53
CA SER A 84 0.47 12.80 7.17
C SER A 84 0.27 13.61 5.89
N GLY A 85 -0.60 13.12 4.99
CA GLY A 85 -1.02 13.87 3.81
C GLY A 85 -1.85 15.13 4.12
N ARG A 86 -2.31 15.28 5.38
CA ARG A 86 -2.95 16.52 5.85
C ARG A 86 -1.92 17.64 6.08
N ASP A 87 -0.68 17.28 6.38
CA ASP A 87 0.36 18.21 6.80
C ASP A 87 1.32 18.56 5.66
N ALA A 88 1.48 17.65 4.69
CA ALA A 88 2.41 17.85 3.59
C ALA A 88 2.07 17.03 2.34
N ASP A 89 2.49 17.53 1.19
CA ASP A 89 2.47 16.83 -0.10
C ASP A 89 3.61 15.81 -0.16
N LYS A 90 3.28 14.54 0.06
CA LYS A 90 4.28 13.48 0.14
C LYS A 90 4.93 13.16 -1.21
N PHE A 91 4.26 13.41 -2.34
CA PHE A 91 4.89 13.27 -3.64
C PHE A 91 6.04 14.28 -3.82
N LYS A 92 5.81 15.55 -3.42
CA LYS A 92 6.89 16.56 -3.43
C LYS A 92 8.02 16.22 -2.47
N LEU A 93 7.71 15.73 -1.27
CA LEU A 93 8.72 15.38 -0.27
C LEU A 93 9.60 14.22 -0.69
N THR A 94 9.05 13.25 -1.40
CA THR A 94 9.75 12.01 -1.79
C THR A 94 10.35 12.08 -3.19
N GLY A 95 9.82 12.94 -4.06
CA GLY A 95 10.17 12.95 -5.48
C GLY A 95 9.52 11.82 -6.29
N LEU A 96 8.62 11.03 -5.68
CA LEU A 96 7.85 10.01 -6.39
C LEU A 96 6.98 10.66 -7.48
N THR A 97 6.90 10.02 -8.64
CA THR A 97 6.20 10.55 -9.81
C THR A 97 4.79 9.96 -9.91
N PRO A 98 3.73 10.76 -9.61
CA PRO A 98 2.37 10.30 -9.85
C PRO A 98 2.10 10.26 -11.36
N ILE A 99 1.58 9.13 -11.85
CA ILE A 99 1.13 8.97 -13.24
C ILE A 99 -0.35 8.59 -13.29
N PRO A 100 -1.11 9.01 -14.32
CA PRO A 100 -2.53 8.73 -14.42
C PRO A 100 -2.83 7.23 -14.39
N SER A 101 -3.84 6.84 -13.65
CA SER A 101 -4.45 5.51 -13.71
C SER A 101 -5.33 5.38 -14.97
N LYS A 102 -5.63 4.14 -15.38
CA LYS A 102 -6.50 3.87 -16.54
C LYS A 102 -7.98 3.83 -16.16
N VAL A 103 -8.31 3.34 -14.96
CA VAL A 103 -9.68 3.03 -14.56
C VAL A 103 -10.11 3.81 -13.33
N VAL A 104 -9.19 4.06 -12.38
CA VAL A 104 -9.49 4.72 -11.11
C VAL A 104 -8.93 6.14 -11.05
N LYS A 105 -9.44 6.98 -10.14
CA LYS A 105 -9.01 8.37 -9.98
C LYS A 105 -7.63 8.52 -9.33
N PRO A 106 -7.28 7.77 -8.25
CA PRO A 106 -5.97 7.89 -7.63
C PRO A 106 -4.85 7.55 -8.61
N PRO A 107 -3.70 8.25 -8.58
CA PRO A 107 -2.61 8.00 -9.50
C PRO A 107 -1.85 6.71 -9.15
N ARG A 108 -1.18 6.15 -10.14
CA ARG A 108 -0.12 5.14 -9.98
C ARG A 108 1.21 5.85 -9.66
N ILE A 109 2.18 5.11 -9.14
CA ILE A 109 3.55 5.59 -8.90
C ILE A 109 4.47 5.00 -9.97
N LYS A 110 5.10 5.86 -10.78
CA LYS A 110 5.93 5.46 -11.91
C LYS A 110 7.09 4.53 -11.51
N GLU A 111 7.72 4.79 -10.36
CA GLU A 111 8.90 4.07 -9.88
C GLU A 111 8.59 2.65 -9.37
N CYS A 112 7.32 2.33 -9.13
CA CYS A 112 6.91 1.01 -8.64
C CYS A 112 6.72 0.03 -9.81
N PRO A 113 7.40 -1.13 -9.81
CA PRO A 113 7.32 -2.11 -10.90
C PRO A 113 5.95 -2.80 -11.05
N VAL A 114 5.16 -2.81 -9.99
CA VAL A 114 3.81 -3.39 -9.98
C VAL A 114 2.81 -2.39 -9.44
N GLN A 115 1.72 -2.14 -10.17
CA GLN A 115 0.62 -1.30 -9.72
C GLN A 115 -0.72 -2.00 -9.99
N LEU A 116 -1.60 -2.03 -8.99
CA LEU A 116 -2.94 -2.60 -9.08
C LEU A 116 -3.97 -1.51 -8.80
N GLU A 117 -4.77 -1.18 -9.80
CA GLU A 117 -5.90 -0.25 -9.64
C GLU A 117 -7.08 -0.99 -9.01
N CYS A 118 -7.64 -0.45 -7.95
CA CYS A 118 -8.64 -1.12 -7.15
C CYS A 118 -9.86 -0.24 -6.88
N LYS A 119 -11.04 -0.86 -6.90
CA LYS A 119 -12.29 -0.29 -6.38
C LYS A 119 -12.63 -0.93 -5.05
N VAL A 120 -13.00 -0.12 -4.06
CA VAL A 120 -13.36 -0.59 -2.73
C VAL A 120 -14.68 -1.37 -2.79
N GLU A 121 -14.62 -2.64 -2.45
CA GLU A 121 -15.79 -3.52 -2.31
C GLU A 121 -16.40 -3.39 -0.92
N ARG A 122 -15.57 -3.49 0.13
CA ARG A 122 -15.98 -3.39 1.54
C ARG A 122 -15.00 -2.59 2.37
N MET A 123 -15.53 -1.93 3.38
CA MET A 123 -14.79 -1.31 4.49
C MET A 123 -15.54 -1.67 5.77
N GLU A 124 -14.91 -2.48 6.62
CA GLU A 124 -15.52 -2.98 7.87
C GLU A 124 -14.58 -2.71 9.05
N GLU A 125 -15.16 -2.31 10.18
CA GLU A 125 -14.43 -2.02 11.40
C GLU A 125 -14.04 -3.30 12.15
N PHE A 126 -12.76 -3.42 12.50
CA PHE A 126 -12.23 -4.48 13.35
C PHE A 126 -11.30 -3.87 14.40
N GLY A 127 -11.82 -3.71 15.61
CA GLY A 127 -11.07 -3.10 16.71
C GLY A 127 -10.70 -1.65 16.42
N ASP A 128 -9.39 -1.34 16.33
CA ASP A 128 -8.88 0.01 16.08
C ASP A 128 -8.56 0.31 14.60
N HIS A 129 -8.90 -0.61 13.71
CA HIS A 129 -8.67 -0.49 12.26
C HIS A 129 -9.92 -0.83 11.45
N TYR A 130 -9.95 -0.33 10.22
CA TYR A 130 -10.87 -0.77 9.17
C TYR A 130 -10.16 -1.70 8.20
N LEU A 131 -10.75 -2.86 7.94
CA LEU A 131 -10.36 -3.73 6.85
C LEU A 131 -10.97 -3.19 5.55
N VAL A 132 -10.13 -2.82 4.62
CA VAL A 132 -10.51 -2.39 3.27
C VAL A 132 -10.27 -3.53 2.32
N VAL A 133 -11.33 -4.01 1.67
CA VAL A 133 -11.25 -5.02 0.62
C VAL A 133 -11.48 -4.34 -0.72
N GLY A 134 -10.53 -4.45 -1.62
CA GLY A 134 -10.58 -3.86 -2.95
C GLY A 134 -10.54 -4.91 -4.05
N ARG A 135 -11.43 -4.75 -5.03
CA ARG A 135 -11.41 -5.51 -6.28
C ARG A 135 -10.39 -4.91 -7.23
N VAL A 136 -9.48 -5.71 -7.73
CA VAL A 136 -8.51 -5.29 -8.75
C VAL A 136 -9.23 -5.14 -10.09
N VAL A 137 -9.15 -3.96 -10.69
CA VAL A 137 -9.83 -3.60 -11.95
C VAL A 137 -8.87 -3.33 -13.10
N ALA A 138 -7.59 -3.10 -12.81
CA ALA A 138 -6.50 -3.04 -13.79
C ALA A 138 -5.16 -3.37 -13.15
N GLU A 139 -4.28 -3.98 -13.91
CA GLU A 139 -2.93 -4.38 -13.50
C GLU A 139 -1.90 -3.76 -14.43
N HIS A 140 -0.80 -3.29 -13.84
CA HIS A 140 0.36 -2.78 -14.56
C HIS A 140 1.59 -3.45 -13.96
N VAL A 141 2.21 -4.33 -14.71
CA VAL A 141 3.39 -5.09 -14.29
C VAL A 141 4.50 -4.78 -15.31
N GLU A 142 5.47 -3.98 -14.90
CA GLU A 142 6.62 -3.64 -15.74
C GLU A 142 7.76 -4.65 -15.56
N VAL A 143 7.94 -5.12 -14.32
CA VAL A 143 8.98 -6.10 -13.94
C VAL A 143 8.38 -7.05 -12.91
N GLU A 144 8.47 -8.36 -13.17
CA GLU A 144 8.00 -9.40 -12.24
C GLU A 144 9.08 -9.80 -11.23
N ASP A 145 10.36 -9.75 -11.63
CA ASP A 145 11.51 -10.07 -10.77
C ASP A 145 12.08 -8.77 -10.17
N TYR A 146 11.59 -8.39 -9.02
CA TYR A 146 12.05 -7.22 -8.25
C TYR A 146 12.33 -7.61 -6.80
N GLU A 147 13.17 -6.83 -6.12
CA GLU A 147 13.47 -7.01 -4.71
C GLU A 147 12.42 -6.27 -3.85
N PRO A 148 11.44 -6.98 -3.25
CA PRO A 148 10.41 -6.35 -2.44
C PRO A 148 10.96 -5.85 -1.10
N LEU A 149 10.31 -4.83 -0.55
CA LEU A 149 10.61 -4.31 0.78
C LEU A 149 9.70 -4.96 1.82
N LEU A 150 10.31 -5.59 2.83
CA LEU A 150 9.61 -6.31 3.88
C LEU A 150 9.72 -5.57 5.21
N HIS A 151 8.60 -5.27 5.87
CA HIS A 151 8.57 -4.54 7.13
C HIS A 151 8.57 -5.48 8.34
N TYR A 152 9.41 -5.17 9.32
CA TYR A 152 9.36 -5.76 10.66
C TYR A 152 8.57 -4.88 11.62
N SER A 153 9.16 -3.80 12.10
CA SER A 153 8.57 -2.88 13.08
C SER A 153 9.34 -1.56 13.12
N GLY A 154 8.64 -0.44 13.25
CA GLY A 154 9.28 0.88 13.31
C GLY A 154 10.15 1.12 12.08
N LYS A 155 11.43 1.41 12.30
CA LYS A 155 12.41 1.70 11.23
C LYS A 155 13.09 0.46 10.64
N ILE A 156 12.71 -0.75 11.06
CA ILE A 156 13.39 -1.98 10.67
C ILE A 156 12.65 -2.64 9.52
N PHE A 157 13.36 -2.82 8.41
CA PHE A 157 12.92 -3.49 7.21
C PHE A 157 13.91 -4.59 6.82
N TYR A 158 13.48 -5.53 5.99
CA TYR A 158 14.28 -6.62 5.46
C TYR A 158 14.18 -6.67 3.94
N LYS A 159 15.20 -7.22 3.33
CA LYS A 159 15.19 -7.70 1.96
C LYS A 159 14.87 -9.19 1.94
N VAL A 160 14.50 -9.73 0.77
CA VAL A 160 14.38 -11.17 0.59
C VAL A 160 15.77 -11.79 0.72
N GLY A 161 15.84 -12.93 1.41
CA GLY A 161 17.06 -13.71 1.58
C GLY A 161 17.15 -14.87 0.60
N GLU A 162 17.70 -15.99 1.07
CA GLU A 162 17.85 -17.20 0.28
C GLU A 162 16.51 -17.79 -0.15
N GLN A 163 16.44 -18.22 -1.42
CA GLN A 163 15.26 -18.93 -1.94
C GLN A 163 15.28 -20.38 -1.46
N LEU A 164 14.20 -20.78 -0.81
CA LEU A 164 13.97 -22.17 -0.39
C LEU A 164 12.96 -22.83 -1.33
N ARG A 165 13.20 -24.09 -1.70
CA ARG A 165 12.22 -24.92 -2.43
C ARG A 165 11.77 -26.06 -1.53
N ALA A 166 10.45 -26.28 -1.47
CA ALA A 166 9.91 -27.52 -0.88
C ALA A 166 10.23 -28.67 -1.84
N GLU A 167 10.65 -29.81 -1.29
CA GLU A 167 10.75 -31.07 -2.04
C GLU A 167 9.36 -31.66 -2.20
N GLU A 168 9.08 -32.31 -3.35
CA GLU A 168 7.82 -33.03 -3.60
C GLU A 168 7.74 -34.35 -2.80
#